data_9ca0120751d1a99a72f687ae8aa6a081
#
_entry.id   9ca0120751d1a99a72f687ae8aa6a081
#
_cell.length_a   1.000
_cell.length_b   1.000
_cell.length_c   1.000
_cell.angle_alpha   90.00
_cell.angle_beta   90.00
_cell.angle_gamma   90.00
#
_symmetry.space_group_name_H-M   'P 1'
#
loop_
_entity.id
_entity.type
_entity.pdbx_description
1 polymer ?
#
loop_
_entity_poly.entity_id
_entity_poly.type
_entity_poly.pdbx_seq_one_letter_code
_entity_poly.pdbx_strand_id
1 'polypeptide(L)'
;CIIKAFSNAIKRWFLKRAEFNLLISGNLLLTGEYGSYFHPSIDEQERAVILRNSLEFIQHQLDKEGTKISVHLIKDYPVENCTTLKPALQKHTYHPFLMQPSMSMDIRPHWATFEDYLGDMSSKYRVRAKRARKKGKAIVKKILSLEEIKENEERIYTLYKSIADNAGFNAFLLHPQYFTILKEHLGDNYRLTAYYIEDELVAFYTAIFNGHEMDAHFLGVDASYNREHQVYLNILYDLVNLGIESQSERIDFARTALEIKSSVGAVSQDLLCFFKHRNTISSKFIQVVFDNLNPKEEWQPRQPFKVDKASVSS
;
A
#
# COMPACT_ATOMS: atom_id res chain seq x y z
N CYS A 1 -23.49 22.15 16.02
CA CYS A 1 -23.40 20.67 16.27
C CYS A 1 -24.48 19.88 15.51
N ILE A 2 -25.73 20.32 15.50
CA ILE A 2 -26.88 19.63 14.89
C ILE A 2 -26.77 19.54 13.36
N ILE A 3 -26.29 20.59 12.69
CA ILE A 3 -26.11 20.62 11.22
C ILE A 3 -25.05 19.63 10.74
N LYS A 4 -23.95 19.44 11.49
CA LYS A 4 -22.93 18.44 11.19
C LYS A 4 -23.46 17.00 11.39
N ALA A 5 -24.24 16.77 12.41
CA ALA A 5 -24.85 15.45 12.68
C ALA A 5 -25.88 15.07 11.62
N PHE A 6 -26.70 16.02 11.17
CA PHE A 6 -27.70 15.84 10.11
C PHE A 6 -27.03 15.59 8.74
N SER A 7 -25.97 16.33 8.42
CA SER A 7 -25.13 16.10 7.24
C SER A 7 -24.50 14.71 7.24
N ASN A 8 -24.01 14.22 8.38
CA ASN A 8 -23.42 12.90 8.51
C ASN A 8 -24.45 11.77 8.41
N ALA A 9 -25.67 11.98 8.90
CA ALA A 9 -26.76 11.00 8.80
C ALA A 9 -27.24 10.85 7.34
N ILE A 10 -27.39 11.97 6.60
CA ILE A 10 -27.74 11.96 5.19
C ILE A 10 -26.63 11.32 4.35
N LYS A 11 -25.35 11.66 4.64
CA LYS A 11 -24.18 11.03 3.97
C LYS A 11 -24.17 9.51 4.20
N ARG A 12 -24.38 9.04 5.43
CA ARG A 12 -24.47 7.61 5.76
C ARG A 12 -25.64 6.91 5.08
N TRP A 13 -26.80 7.58 5.00
CA TRP A 13 -27.97 7.05 4.33
C TRP A 13 -27.76 6.91 2.82
N PHE A 14 -27.14 7.92 2.18
CA PHE A 14 -26.79 7.88 0.75
C PHE A 14 -25.74 6.81 0.45
N LEU A 15 -24.68 6.72 1.25
CA LEU A 15 -23.60 5.73 1.08
C LEU A 15 -24.10 4.28 1.30
N LYS A 16 -25.09 4.07 2.16
CA LYS A 16 -25.68 2.74 2.38
C LYS A 16 -26.63 2.28 1.27
N ARG A 17 -27.13 3.19 0.44
CA ARG A 17 -28.07 2.90 -0.65
C ARG A 17 -27.50 3.11 -2.06
N ALA A 18 -26.35 3.71 -2.18
CA ALA A 18 -25.69 3.88 -3.46
C ALA A 18 -24.90 2.61 -3.81
N GLU A 19 -25.58 1.65 -4.39
CA GLU A 19 -24.91 0.58 -5.14
C GLU A 19 -24.43 1.20 -6.47
N PHE A 20 -23.12 1.25 -6.66
CA PHE A 20 -22.54 1.73 -7.91
C PHE A 20 -21.35 0.85 -8.31
N ASN A 21 -21.29 0.54 -9.58
CA ASN A 21 -20.16 -0.19 -10.15
C ASN A 21 -19.03 0.80 -10.49
N LEU A 22 -17.83 0.46 -10.05
CA LEU A 22 -16.59 1.18 -10.35
C LEU A 22 -15.81 0.44 -11.43
N LEU A 23 -15.40 1.15 -12.46
CA LEU A 23 -14.36 0.67 -13.38
C LEU A 23 -13.02 1.25 -12.92
N ILE A 24 -12.12 0.37 -12.48
CA ILE A 24 -10.84 0.76 -11.88
C ILE A 24 -9.70 0.42 -12.83
N SER A 25 -8.90 1.44 -13.18
CA SER A 25 -7.58 1.28 -13.77
C SER A 25 -6.55 1.37 -12.66
N GLY A 26 -6.00 0.23 -12.24
CA GLY A 26 -5.07 0.11 -11.12
C GLY A 26 -5.22 -1.23 -10.42
N ASN A 27 -4.34 -1.48 -9.46
CA ASN A 27 -4.42 -2.65 -8.60
C ASN A 27 -5.14 -2.28 -7.29
N LEU A 28 -6.06 -3.13 -6.80
CA LEU A 28 -6.76 -2.89 -5.53
C LEU A 28 -5.92 -3.23 -4.31
N LEU A 29 -4.96 -4.14 -4.46
CA LEU A 29 -4.20 -4.75 -3.38
C LEU A 29 -2.76 -4.25 -3.29
N LEU A 30 -2.23 -3.73 -4.40
CA LEU A 30 -0.92 -3.10 -4.47
C LEU A 30 -1.05 -1.60 -4.68
N THR A 31 -0.09 -0.85 -4.20
CA THR A 31 0.00 0.60 -4.34
C THR A 31 1.01 0.94 -5.43
N GLY A 32 0.62 1.73 -6.41
CA GLY A 32 1.48 2.12 -7.53
C GLY A 32 0.76 2.18 -8.86
N GLU A 33 1.49 2.53 -9.90
CA GLU A 33 1.00 2.71 -11.28
C GLU A 33 0.84 1.37 -12.01
N TYR A 34 -0.06 0.51 -11.50
CA TYR A 34 -0.30 -0.83 -12.06
C TYR A 34 -1.52 -0.90 -13.00
N GLY A 35 -2.11 0.24 -13.35
CA GLY A 35 -3.35 0.30 -14.15
C GLY A 35 -3.13 0.27 -15.65
N SER A 36 -1.93 0.60 -16.12
CA SER A 36 -1.59 0.67 -17.54
C SER A 36 -0.08 0.57 -17.74
N TYR A 37 0.29 0.05 -18.88
CA TYR A 37 1.67 0.06 -19.36
C TYR A 37 1.71 0.65 -20.77
N PHE A 38 2.57 1.62 -20.99
CA PHE A 38 2.77 2.24 -22.28
C PHE A 38 4.20 2.04 -22.77
N HIS A 39 4.33 1.75 -24.05
CA HIS A 39 5.65 1.73 -24.66
C HIS A 39 6.30 3.13 -24.52
N PRO A 40 7.62 3.24 -24.25
CA PRO A 40 8.29 4.51 -24.04
C PRO A 40 8.15 5.53 -25.18
N SER A 41 7.89 5.06 -26.42
CA SER A 41 7.67 5.93 -27.59
C SER A 41 6.33 6.66 -27.59
N ILE A 42 5.38 6.25 -26.73
CA ILE A 42 4.08 6.90 -26.61
C ILE A 42 4.22 8.14 -25.71
N ASP A 43 3.88 9.29 -26.23
CA ASP A 43 3.97 10.53 -25.50
C ASP A 43 2.90 10.61 -24.39
N GLU A 44 3.19 11.37 -23.33
CA GLU A 44 2.32 11.42 -22.14
C GLU A 44 0.92 11.99 -22.44
N GLN A 45 0.77 12.91 -23.38
CA GLN A 45 -0.53 13.45 -23.77
C GLN A 45 -1.36 12.37 -24.47
N GLU A 46 -0.71 11.59 -25.32
CA GLU A 46 -1.31 10.47 -26.03
C GLU A 46 -1.72 9.35 -25.07
N ARG A 47 -0.90 9.06 -24.04
CA ARG A 47 -1.24 8.10 -22.97
C ARG A 47 -2.56 8.45 -22.28
N ALA A 48 -2.78 9.71 -21.94
CA ALA A 48 -4.02 10.16 -21.31
C ALA A 48 -5.25 9.92 -22.21
N VAL A 49 -5.11 10.17 -23.53
CA VAL A 49 -6.18 9.94 -24.51
C VAL A 49 -6.46 8.44 -24.66
N ILE A 50 -5.42 7.62 -24.79
CA ILE A 50 -5.55 6.16 -24.92
C ILE A 50 -6.23 5.59 -23.66
N LEU A 51 -5.75 5.95 -22.47
CA LEU A 51 -6.30 5.46 -21.21
C LEU A 51 -7.79 5.80 -21.08
N ARG A 52 -8.15 7.05 -21.34
CA ARG A 52 -9.56 7.48 -21.34
C ARG A 52 -10.39 6.68 -22.35
N ASN A 53 -9.95 6.60 -23.61
CA ASN A 53 -10.68 5.91 -24.66
C ASN A 53 -10.88 4.43 -24.31
N SER A 54 -9.85 3.77 -23.73
CA SER A 54 -9.93 2.38 -23.29
C SER A 54 -10.98 2.19 -22.19
N LEU A 55 -10.99 3.08 -21.19
CA LEU A 55 -12.00 3.03 -20.13
C LEU A 55 -13.42 3.28 -20.63
N GLU A 56 -13.61 4.25 -21.55
CA GLU A 56 -14.90 4.53 -22.16
C GLU A 56 -15.37 3.34 -23.05
N PHE A 57 -14.46 2.72 -23.77
CA PHE A 57 -14.76 1.51 -24.54
C PHE A 57 -15.18 0.34 -23.66
N ILE A 58 -14.43 0.05 -22.61
CA ILE A 58 -14.74 -1.03 -21.64
C ILE A 58 -16.09 -0.75 -20.96
N GLN A 59 -16.32 0.48 -20.51
CA GLN A 59 -17.61 0.89 -19.96
C GLN A 59 -18.77 0.58 -20.92
N HIS A 60 -18.61 0.96 -22.19
CA HIS A 60 -19.65 0.72 -23.19
C HIS A 60 -19.96 -0.77 -23.42
N GLN A 61 -18.93 -1.62 -23.39
CA GLN A 61 -19.14 -3.07 -23.50
C GLN A 61 -19.86 -3.63 -22.26
N LEU A 62 -19.42 -3.26 -21.07
CA LEU A 62 -20.05 -3.68 -19.81
C LEU A 62 -21.50 -3.18 -19.69
N ASP A 63 -21.77 -1.97 -20.14
CA ASP A 63 -23.15 -1.41 -20.19
C ASP A 63 -24.07 -2.26 -21.09
N LYS A 64 -23.56 -2.75 -22.23
CA LYS A 64 -24.32 -3.65 -23.15
C LYS A 64 -24.60 -5.01 -22.51
N GLU A 65 -23.68 -5.50 -21.69
CA GLU A 65 -23.82 -6.75 -20.93
C GLU A 65 -24.70 -6.61 -19.67
N GLY A 66 -25.25 -5.42 -19.44
CA GLY A 66 -26.15 -5.13 -18.32
C GLY A 66 -25.46 -4.63 -17.05
N THR A 67 -24.12 -4.55 -17.03
CA THR A 67 -23.35 -4.02 -15.91
C THR A 67 -23.13 -2.52 -16.08
N LYS A 68 -24.00 -1.71 -15.46
CA LYS A 68 -23.91 -0.23 -15.56
C LYS A 68 -22.76 0.30 -14.71
N ILE A 69 -21.74 0.83 -15.38
CA ILE A 69 -20.62 1.51 -14.73
C ILE A 69 -21.03 2.95 -14.38
N SER A 70 -20.85 3.32 -13.12
CA SER A 70 -21.19 4.65 -12.60
C SER A 70 -19.97 5.56 -12.50
N VAL A 71 -18.81 5.01 -12.15
CA VAL A 71 -17.57 5.75 -11.88
C VAL A 71 -16.37 5.08 -12.52
N HIS A 72 -15.52 5.86 -13.16
CA HIS A 72 -14.14 5.46 -13.48
C HIS A 72 -13.23 5.93 -12.35
N LEU A 73 -12.30 5.08 -11.95
CA LEU A 73 -11.23 5.38 -11.00
C LEU A 73 -9.88 4.98 -11.59
N ILE A 74 -9.02 5.95 -11.83
CA ILE A 74 -7.63 5.74 -12.23
C ILE A 74 -6.80 5.94 -10.97
N LYS A 75 -5.95 4.96 -10.63
CA LYS A 75 -5.30 4.89 -9.31
C LYS A 75 -3.80 5.05 -9.35
N ASP A 76 -3.30 5.75 -8.33
CA ASP A 76 -1.96 5.62 -7.75
C ASP A 76 -0.82 6.06 -8.66
N TYR A 77 -1.02 7.18 -9.36
CA TYR A 77 0.05 7.81 -10.13
C TYR A 77 0.90 8.72 -9.23
N PRO A 78 2.23 8.58 -9.21
CA PRO A 78 3.10 9.52 -8.51
C PRO A 78 2.85 10.96 -8.96
N VAL A 79 2.75 11.89 -8.00
CA VAL A 79 2.43 13.30 -8.31
C VAL A 79 3.42 13.90 -9.30
N GLU A 80 4.70 13.56 -9.16
CA GLU A 80 5.77 13.98 -10.03
C GLU A 80 5.60 13.52 -11.49
N ASN A 81 4.95 12.38 -11.72
CA ASN A 81 4.67 11.82 -13.04
C ASN A 81 3.37 12.36 -13.67
N CYS A 82 2.66 13.26 -12.96
CA CYS A 82 1.33 13.71 -13.40
C CYS A 82 1.31 15.09 -14.06
N THR A 83 2.44 15.69 -14.35
CA THR A 83 2.54 17.03 -14.91
C THR A 83 1.76 17.21 -16.22
N THR A 84 1.79 16.23 -17.10
CA THR A 84 1.07 16.21 -18.37
C THR A 84 -0.25 15.45 -18.26
N LEU A 85 -0.27 14.32 -17.56
CA LEU A 85 -1.43 13.45 -17.40
C LEU A 85 -2.60 14.18 -16.70
N LYS A 86 -2.33 14.91 -15.61
CA LYS A 86 -3.35 15.62 -14.84
C LYS A 86 -4.14 16.63 -15.66
N PRO A 87 -3.55 17.62 -16.35
CA PRO A 87 -4.31 18.56 -17.15
C PRO A 87 -5.02 17.89 -18.35
N ALA A 88 -4.44 16.83 -18.92
CA ALA A 88 -5.06 16.09 -20.02
C ALA A 88 -6.34 15.36 -19.54
N LEU A 89 -6.31 14.68 -18.41
CA LEU A 89 -7.49 14.02 -17.85
C LEU A 89 -8.55 15.01 -17.35
N GLN A 90 -8.13 16.15 -16.78
CA GLN A 90 -9.07 17.21 -16.33
C GLN A 90 -9.90 17.80 -17.48
N LYS A 91 -9.33 17.95 -18.69
CA LYS A 91 -10.08 18.36 -19.89
C LYS A 91 -11.23 17.41 -20.22
N HIS A 92 -11.17 16.18 -19.76
CA HIS A 92 -12.18 15.14 -19.98
C HIS A 92 -13.01 14.84 -18.72
N THR A 93 -13.11 15.81 -17.80
CA THR A 93 -13.93 15.78 -16.59
C THR A 93 -13.50 14.72 -15.56
N TYR A 94 -12.24 14.26 -15.59
CA TYR A 94 -11.66 13.54 -14.48
C TYR A 94 -11.22 14.50 -13.38
N HIS A 95 -11.58 14.20 -12.15
CA HIS A 95 -11.23 15.01 -10.98
C HIS A 95 -10.05 14.35 -10.25
N PRO A 96 -8.91 15.04 -10.11
CA PRO A 96 -7.78 14.54 -9.35
C PRO A 96 -8.03 14.65 -7.85
N PHE A 97 -7.59 13.67 -7.09
CA PHE A 97 -7.55 13.72 -5.63
C PHE A 97 -6.34 12.96 -5.09
N LEU A 98 -5.80 13.41 -3.96
CA LEU A 98 -4.72 12.72 -3.27
C LEU A 98 -5.31 11.60 -2.41
N MET A 99 -4.72 10.44 -2.48
CA MET A 99 -4.93 9.38 -1.49
C MET A 99 -3.85 9.44 -0.40
N GLN A 100 -4.01 8.66 0.67
CA GLN A 100 -2.93 8.48 1.63
C GLN A 100 -1.63 8.12 0.90
N PRO A 101 -0.49 8.74 1.26
CA PRO A 101 0.78 8.49 0.58
C PRO A 101 1.21 7.03 0.72
N SER A 102 1.95 6.51 -0.26
CA SER A 102 2.70 5.28 -0.09
C SER A 102 4.01 5.55 0.64
N MET A 103 4.48 4.55 1.34
CA MET A 103 5.78 4.59 2.01
C MET A 103 6.73 3.65 1.29
N SER A 104 7.81 4.17 0.74
CA SER A 104 8.80 3.37 0.02
C SER A 104 10.22 3.70 0.49
N MET A 105 11.14 2.79 0.26
CA MET A 105 12.54 2.97 0.58
C MET A 105 13.41 2.41 -0.53
N ASP A 106 14.30 3.23 -1.07
CA ASP A 106 15.31 2.76 -2.00
C ASP A 106 16.43 2.07 -1.21
N ILE A 107 16.83 0.88 -1.66
CA ILE A 107 17.96 0.14 -1.12
C ILE A 107 19.24 0.79 -1.65
N ARG A 108 20.10 1.25 -0.74
CA ARG A 108 21.33 1.91 -1.15
C ARG A 108 22.32 0.89 -1.75
N PRO A 109 22.99 1.19 -2.85
CA PRO A 109 23.87 0.23 -3.53
C PRO A 109 24.99 -0.35 -2.66
N HIS A 110 25.40 0.36 -1.62
CA HIS A 110 26.47 -0.09 -0.70
C HIS A 110 25.94 -0.95 0.47
N TRP A 111 24.64 -1.17 0.58
CA TRP A 111 24.10 -2.08 1.59
C TRP A 111 24.18 -3.51 1.09
N ALA A 112 25.24 -4.20 1.44
CA ALA A 112 25.39 -5.63 1.17
C ALA A 112 24.78 -6.49 2.28
N THR A 113 24.63 -5.93 3.48
CA THR A 113 24.16 -6.60 4.68
C THR A 113 23.24 -5.71 5.51
N PHE A 114 22.47 -6.29 6.41
CA PHE A 114 21.66 -5.52 7.36
C PHE A 114 22.52 -4.64 8.29
N GLU A 115 23.76 -5.02 8.57
CA GLU A 115 24.69 -4.21 9.37
C GLU A 115 25.12 -2.94 8.64
N ASP A 116 25.24 -2.97 7.30
CA ASP A 116 25.53 -1.77 6.50
C ASP A 116 24.37 -0.76 6.62
N TYR A 117 23.12 -1.25 6.50
CA TYR A 117 21.94 -0.44 6.74
C TYR A 117 21.93 0.16 8.16
N LEU A 118 22.24 -0.63 9.19
CA LEU A 118 22.36 -0.13 10.55
C LEU A 118 23.52 0.88 10.70
N GLY A 119 24.58 0.68 9.94
CA GLY A 119 25.75 1.57 9.90
C GLY A 119 25.38 2.99 9.44
N ASP A 120 24.48 3.11 8.50
CA ASP A 120 23.98 4.40 7.98
C ASP A 120 23.03 5.11 8.95
N MET A 121 22.41 4.37 9.85
CA MET A 121 21.52 4.98 10.83
C MET A 121 22.24 5.87 11.83
N SER A 122 21.59 6.94 12.23
CA SER A 122 22.00 7.74 13.38
C SER A 122 21.93 6.89 14.67
N SER A 123 22.74 7.25 15.68
CA SER A 123 22.89 6.47 16.91
C SER A 123 21.55 6.15 17.60
N LYS A 124 20.63 7.11 17.60
CA LYS A 124 19.28 6.94 18.19
C LYS A 124 18.50 5.78 17.54
N TYR A 125 18.46 5.73 16.22
CA TYR A 125 17.69 4.72 15.49
C TYR A 125 18.39 3.37 15.46
N ARG A 126 19.71 3.35 15.37
CA ARG A 126 20.52 2.14 15.51
C ARG A 126 20.34 1.47 16.89
N VAL A 127 20.30 2.25 17.96
CA VAL A 127 20.02 1.73 19.32
C VAL A 127 18.58 1.19 19.40
N ARG A 128 17.62 1.88 18.78
CA ARG A 128 16.22 1.41 18.69
C ARG A 128 16.12 0.08 17.96
N ALA A 129 16.80 -0.06 16.82
CA ALA A 129 16.82 -1.31 16.05
C ALA A 129 17.42 -2.47 16.88
N LYS A 130 18.58 -2.27 17.49
CA LYS A 130 19.22 -3.27 18.37
C LYS A 130 18.33 -3.66 19.55
N ARG A 131 17.59 -2.70 20.13
CA ARG A 131 16.61 -2.98 21.20
C ARG A 131 15.45 -3.84 20.69
N ALA A 132 14.91 -3.53 19.52
CA ALA A 132 13.82 -4.30 18.91
C ALA A 132 14.29 -5.75 18.65
N ARG A 133 15.47 -5.92 18.04
CA ARG A 133 16.07 -7.26 17.83
C ARG A 133 16.27 -8.02 19.13
N LYS A 134 16.75 -7.35 20.16
CA LYS A 134 16.92 -7.98 21.51
C LYS A 134 15.58 -8.43 22.10
N LYS A 135 14.52 -7.62 21.97
CA LYS A 135 13.17 -7.98 22.44
C LYS A 135 12.56 -9.13 21.62
N GLY A 136 12.82 -9.14 20.32
CA GLY A 136 12.36 -10.21 19.42
C GLY A 136 13.22 -11.50 19.46
N LYS A 137 14.14 -11.65 20.43
CA LYS A 137 15.06 -12.81 20.46
C LYS A 137 14.32 -14.16 20.56
N ALA A 138 13.15 -14.17 21.19
CA ALA A 138 12.32 -15.38 21.31
C ALA A 138 11.60 -15.75 19.99
N ILE A 139 11.60 -14.85 19.00
CA ILE A 139 10.89 -15.08 17.73
C ILE A 139 11.71 -16.04 16.87
N VAL A 140 11.13 -17.18 16.54
CA VAL A 140 11.62 -18.11 15.52
C VAL A 140 10.91 -17.78 14.20
N LYS A 141 11.68 -17.58 13.13
CA LYS A 141 11.16 -17.22 11.82
C LYS A 141 11.23 -18.41 10.88
N LYS A 142 10.17 -18.59 10.08
CA LYS A 142 10.11 -19.67 9.09
C LYS A 142 9.47 -19.16 7.81
N ILE A 143 10.11 -19.40 6.67
CA ILE A 143 9.48 -19.24 5.36
C ILE A 143 8.61 -20.45 5.13
N LEU A 144 7.30 -20.23 4.91
CA LEU A 144 6.37 -21.32 4.74
C LEU A 144 6.31 -21.80 3.29
N SER A 145 6.28 -23.12 3.11
CA SER A 145 5.91 -23.76 1.84
C SER A 145 4.42 -23.59 1.55
N LEU A 146 3.99 -23.99 0.36
CA LEU A 146 2.56 -23.97 0.00
C LEU A 146 1.73 -24.87 0.93
N GLU A 147 2.25 -26.05 1.26
CA GLU A 147 1.60 -27.01 2.16
C GLU A 147 1.45 -26.43 3.57
N GLU A 148 2.52 -25.83 4.09
CA GLU A 148 2.50 -25.19 5.41
C GLU A 148 1.58 -23.96 5.48
N ILE A 149 1.45 -23.20 4.38
CA ILE A 149 0.47 -22.11 4.30
C ILE A 149 -0.96 -22.69 4.36
N LYS A 150 -1.24 -23.78 3.64
CA LYS A 150 -2.54 -24.48 3.67
C LYS A 150 -2.86 -24.99 5.08
N GLU A 151 -1.90 -25.62 5.75
CA GLU A 151 -2.06 -26.15 7.11
C GLU A 151 -2.34 -25.04 8.15
N ASN A 152 -1.79 -23.84 7.93
CA ASN A 152 -1.94 -22.70 8.84
C ASN A 152 -2.94 -21.65 8.34
N GLU A 153 -3.75 -21.94 7.30
CA GLU A 153 -4.60 -20.98 6.61
C GLU A 153 -5.54 -20.21 7.56
N GLU A 154 -6.21 -20.91 8.46
CA GLU A 154 -7.12 -20.31 9.43
C GLU A 154 -6.40 -19.35 10.40
N ARG A 155 -5.23 -19.75 10.91
CA ARG A 155 -4.47 -18.90 11.82
C ARG A 155 -3.88 -17.69 11.11
N ILE A 156 -3.35 -17.86 9.90
CA ILE A 156 -2.86 -16.75 9.04
C ILE A 156 -3.98 -15.75 8.78
N TYR A 157 -5.17 -16.24 8.40
CA TYR A 157 -6.33 -15.38 8.17
C TYR A 157 -6.79 -14.65 9.44
N THR A 158 -6.78 -15.31 10.59
CA THR A 158 -7.11 -14.70 11.89
C THR A 158 -6.13 -13.57 12.23
N LEU A 159 -4.84 -13.77 12.02
CA LEU A 159 -3.81 -12.77 12.25
C LEU A 159 -3.96 -11.58 11.28
N TYR A 160 -4.22 -11.82 9.99
CA TYR A 160 -4.54 -10.78 9.03
C TYR A 160 -5.77 -9.97 9.46
N LYS A 161 -6.85 -10.67 9.81
CA LYS A 161 -8.11 -10.05 10.21
C LYS A 161 -7.96 -9.17 11.44
N SER A 162 -7.10 -9.52 12.39
CA SER A 162 -6.82 -8.70 13.57
C SER A 162 -6.29 -7.30 13.21
N ILE A 163 -5.49 -7.19 12.15
CA ILE A 163 -5.00 -5.91 11.63
C ILE A 163 -6.08 -5.21 10.81
N ALA A 164 -6.78 -5.97 9.94
CA ALA A 164 -7.80 -5.42 9.06
C ALA A 164 -8.99 -4.81 9.85
N ASP A 165 -9.45 -5.46 10.90
CA ASP A 165 -10.56 -4.99 11.74
C ASP A 165 -10.20 -3.70 12.52
N ASN A 166 -8.92 -3.48 12.80
CA ASN A 166 -8.42 -2.27 13.47
C ASN A 166 -8.09 -1.13 12.49
N ALA A 167 -8.16 -1.36 11.18
CA ALA A 167 -7.97 -0.31 10.20
C ALA A 167 -9.19 0.62 10.16
N GLY A 168 -8.97 1.93 10.10
CA GLY A 168 -10.04 2.93 10.06
C GLY A 168 -10.95 2.85 8.83
N PHE A 169 -10.49 2.21 7.76
CA PHE A 169 -11.24 1.96 6.52
C PHE A 169 -10.69 0.72 5.82
N ASN A 170 -11.59 -0.24 5.54
CA ASN A 170 -11.33 -1.37 4.65
C ASN A 170 -12.41 -1.38 3.57
N ALA A 171 -12.00 -1.33 2.31
CA ALA A 171 -12.93 -1.44 1.18
C ALA A 171 -13.50 -2.86 1.04
N PHE A 172 -12.71 -3.86 1.41
CA PHE A 172 -13.06 -5.28 1.37
C PHE A 172 -12.13 -6.08 2.30
N LEU A 173 -12.57 -7.28 2.67
CA LEU A 173 -11.74 -8.27 3.36
C LEU A 173 -11.23 -9.29 2.34
N LEU A 174 -10.00 -9.74 2.53
CA LEU A 174 -9.43 -10.83 1.73
C LEU A 174 -10.21 -12.13 2.00
N HIS A 175 -10.27 -13.00 1.00
CA HIS A 175 -10.76 -14.35 1.19
C HIS A 175 -9.77 -15.15 2.04
N PRO A 176 -10.21 -16.08 2.91
CA PRO A 176 -9.31 -16.89 3.73
C PRO A 176 -8.17 -17.56 2.94
N GLN A 177 -8.47 -18.07 1.76
CA GLN A 177 -7.50 -18.74 0.87
C GLN A 177 -6.57 -17.79 0.10
N TYR A 178 -6.68 -16.49 0.30
CA TYR A 178 -5.93 -15.50 -0.47
C TYR A 178 -4.41 -15.75 -0.47
N PHE A 179 -3.83 -16.00 0.69
CA PHE A 179 -2.40 -16.22 0.85
C PHE A 179 -1.92 -17.53 0.20
N THR A 180 -2.75 -18.58 0.30
CA THR A 180 -2.55 -19.87 -0.35
C THR A 180 -2.55 -19.72 -1.87
N ILE A 181 -3.56 -19.06 -2.42
CA ILE A 181 -3.71 -18.82 -3.86
C ILE A 181 -2.54 -17.99 -4.40
N LEU A 182 -2.09 -16.96 -3.67
CA LEU A 182 -0.92 -16.19 -4.09
C LEU A 182 0.34 -17.05 -4.16
N LYS A 183 0.60 -17.89 -3.15
CA LYS A 183 1.76 -18.79 -3.18
C LYS A 183 1.70 -19.77 -4.34
N GLU A 184 0.52 -20.31 -4.62
CA GLU A 184 0.31 -21.27 -5.71
C GLU A 184 0.58 -20.64 -7.07
N HIS A 185 0.15 -19.39 -7.30
CA HIS A 185 0.26 -18.75 -8.61
C HIS A 185 1.56 -17.94 -8.81
N LEU A 186 2.11 -17.35 -7.76
CA LEU A 186 3.32 -16.53 -7.84
C LEU A 186 4.61 -17.32 -7.53
N GLY A 187 4.49 -18.52 -6.96
CA GLY A 187 5.65 -19.39 -6.69
C GLY A 187 6.73 -18.67 -5.88
N ASP A 188 7.93 -18.56 -6.44
CA ASP A 188 9.08 -17.94 -5.79
C ASP A 188 9.02 -16.41 -5.75
N ASN A 189 8.17 -15.80 -6.59
CA ASN A 189 7.90 -14.36 -6.54
C ASN A 189 7.01 -13.95 -5.35
N TYR A 190 6.58 -14.92 -4.54
CA TYR A 190 5.82 -14.66 -3.32
C TYR A 190 6.44 -15.39 -2.14
N ARG A 191 6.66 -14.65 -1.05
CA ARG A 191 7.20 -15.20 0.19
C ARG A 191 6.28 -14.84 1.35
N LEU A 192 5.91 -15.87 2.14
CA LEU A 192 5.27 -15.70 3.43
C LEU A 192 6.24 -16.16 4.52
N THR A 193 6.59 -15.25 5.43
CA THR A 193 7.44 -15.53 6.58
C THR A 193 6.59 -15.49 7.84
N ALA A 194 6.53 -16.62 8.52
CA ALA A 194 5.83 -16.81 9.78
C ALA A 194 6.75 -16.58 10.98
N TYR A 195 6.19 -16.05 12.05
CA TYR A 195 6.85 -15.78 13.33
C TYR A 195 6.24 -16.65 14.42
N TYR A 196 7.06 -17.45 15.05
CA TYR A 196 6.66 -18.35 16.13
C TYR A 196 7.29 -17.91 17.45
N ILE A 197 6.53 -18.02 18.53
CA ILE A 197 6.99 -17.90 19.92
C ILE A 197 6.40 -19.10 20.66
N GLU A 198 7.23 -19.92 21.30
CA GLU A 198 6.79 -21.14 21.99
C GLU A 198 5.90 -22.04 21.12
N ASP A 199 6.31 -22.24 19.85
CA ASP A 199 5.61 -23.02 18.83
C ASP A 199 4.25 -22.43 18.38
N GLU A 200 3.81 -21.29 18.91
CA GLU A 200 2.62 -20.61 18.47
C GLU A 200 2.93 -19.63 17.31
N LEU A 201 2.14 -19.69 16.23
CA LEU A 201 2.19 -18.73 15.13
C LEU A 201 1.58 -17.40 15.59
N VAL A 202 2.42 -16.41 15.92
CA VAL A 202 2.01 -15.14 16.50
C VAL A 202 1.98 -13.99 15.50
N ALA A 203 2.67 -14.10 14.37
CA ALA A 203 2.65 -13.11 13.32
C ALA A 203 3.13 -13.70 12.00
N PHE A 204 2.85 -12.98 10.91
CA PHE A 204 3.44 -13.22 9.61
C PHE A 204 3.58 -11.92 8.84
N TYR A 205 4.42 -11.93 7.83
CA TYR A 205 4.42 -10.94 6.76
C TYR A 205 4.57 -11.60 5.39
N THR A 206 4.12 -10.91 4.36
CA THR A 206 4.28 -11.37 2.98
C THR A 206 5.04 -10.33 2.16
N ALA A 207 5.82 -10.83 1.21
CA ALA A 207 6.51 -10.02 0.22
C ALA A 207 6.20 -10.56 -1.18
N ILE A 208 6.01 -9.64 -2.15
CA ILE A 208 5.90 -9.95 -3.56
C ILE A 208 7.13 -9.34 -4.25
N PHE A 209 7.83 -10.15 -5.05
CA PHE A 209 8.97 -9.70 -5.83
C PHE A 209 8.51 -9.40 -7.26
N ASN A 210 8.68 -8.17 -7.69
CA ASN A 210 8.27 -7.68 -8.99
C ASN A 210 9.45 -7.02 -9.70
N GLY A 211 10.24 -7.81 -10.43
CA GLY A 211 11.46 -7.36 -11.06
C GLY A 211 12.47 -6.88 -10.02
N HIS A 212 12.82 -5.61 -10.06
CA HIS A 212 13.77 -4.98 -9.14
C HIS A 212 13.11 -4.40 -7.87
N GLU A 213 11.80 -4.50 -7.74
CA GLU A 213 11.04 -3.98 -6.62
C GLU A 213 10.48 -5.11 -5.75
N MET A 214 10.33 -4.82 -4.46
CA MET A 214 9.71 -5.70 -3.49
C MET A 214 8.55 -4.98 -2.82
N ASP A 215 7.36 -5.55 -2.91
CA ASP A 215 6.18 -5.07 -2.19
C ASP A 215 6.05 -5.78 -0.83
N ALA A 216 6.06 -5.03 0.26
CA ALA A 216 5.62 -5.49 1.57
C ALA A 216 4.10 -5.56 1.56
N HIS A 217 3.56 -6.75 1.23
CA HIS A 217 2.19 -6.85 0.78
C HIS A 217 1.18 -6.85 1.93
N PHE A 218 1.07 -7.93 2.70
CA PHE A 218 0.24 -8.00 3.88
C PHE A 218 1.00 -8.56 5.08
N LEU A 219 0.51 -8.26 6.26
CA LEU A 219 1.01 -8.82 7.51
C LEU A 219 -0.15 -9.07 8.48
N GLY A 220 0.09 -9.95 9.42
CA GLY A 220 -0.80 -10.19 10.56
C GLY A 220 0.03 -10.27 11.84
N VAL A 221 -0.49 -9.71 12.92
CA VAL A 221 0.21 -9.69 14.22
C VAL A 221 -0.79 -9.90 15.34
N ASP A 222 -0.50 -10.84 16.22
CA ASP A 222 -1.21 -10.96 17.48
C ASP A 222 -0.79 -9.81 18.42
N ALA A 223 -1.75 -8.94 18.75
CA ALA A 223 -1.48 -7.74 19.53
C ALA A 223 -0.92 -8.03 20.93
N SER A 224 -1.21 -9.21 21.51
CA SER A 224 -0.73 -9.63 22.82
C SER A 224 0.79 -9.75 22.88
N TYR A 225 1.41 -10.22 21.79
CA TYR A 225 2.87 -10.40 21.69
C TYR A 225 3.61 -9.13 21.22
N ASN A 226 2.88 -8.18 20.56
CA ASN A 226 3.54 -7.05 19.90
C ASN A 226 4.27 -6.13 20.88
N ARG A 227 3.70 -5.84 22.04
CA ARG A 227 4.29 -4.90 23.01
C ARG A 227 5.58 -5.45 23.62
N GLU A 228 5.61 -6.71 24.00
CA GLU A 228 6.75 -7.35 24.64
C GLU A 228 7.89 -7.58 23.64
N HIS A 229 7.58 -8.20 22.51
CA HIS A 229 8.57 -8.65 21.52
C HIS A 229 8.81 -7.66 20.39
N GLN A 230 8.08 -6.51 20.37
CA GLN A 230 8.13 -5.52 19.28
C GLN A 230 7.98 -6.17 17.89
N VAL A 231 7.01 -7.08 17.77
CA VAL A 231 6.83 -7.94 16.60
C VAL A 231 6.71 -7.11 15.32
N TYR A 232 5.84 -6.11 15.31
CA TYR A 232 5.63 -5.26 14.13
C TYR A 232 6.91 -4.53 13.69
N LEU A 233 7.69 -4.01 14.64
CA LEU A 233 8.95 -3.32 14.31
C LEU A 233 10.01 -4.31 13.81
N ASN A 234 10.03 -5.54 14.36
CA ASN A 234 10.90 -6.60 13.86
C ASN A 234 10.52 -7.01 12.43
N ILE A 235 9.22 -7.08 12.09
CA ILE A 235 8.75 -7.31 10.72
C ILE A 235 9.30 -6.24 9.78
N LEU A 236 9.20 -4.95 10.14
CA LEU A 236 9.72 -3.88 9.28
C LEU A 236 11.24 -4.01 9.04
N TYR A 237 12.01 -4.33 10.07
CA TYR A 237 13.43 -4.58 9.89
C TYR A 237 13.73 -5.85 9.08
N ASP A 238 12.91 -6.88 9.19
CA ASP A 238 13.07 -8.11 8.39
C ASP A 238 12.72 -7.87 6.92
N LEU A 239 11.73 -7.03 6.64
CA LEU A 239 11.44 -6.59 5.27
C LEU A 239 12.60 -5.80 4.67
N VAL A 240 13.25 -4.92 5.44
CA VAL A 240 14.47 -4.24 4.99
C VAL A 240 15.59 -5.23 4.70
N ASN A 241 15.84 -6.16 5.63
CA ASN A 241 16.85 -7.19 5.43
C ASN A 241 16.55 -8.05 4.20
N LEU A 242 15.29 -8.43 4.01
CA LEU A 242 14.84 -9.20 2.86
C LEU A 242 15.07 -8.45 1.54
N GLY A 243 14.78 -7.15 1.49
CA GLY A 243 15.05 -6.32 0.33
C GLY A 243 16.55 -6.27 -0.02
N ILE A 244 17.42 -6.18 1.00
CA ILE A 244 18.87 -6.22 0.81
C ILE A 244 19.31 -7.61 0.30
N GLU A 245 18.88 -8.69 0.94
CA GLU A 245 19.22 -10.06 0.56
C GLU A 245 18.75 -10.44 -0.84
N SER A 246 17.56 -9.95 -1.24
CA SER A 246 17.00 -10.18 -2.58
C SER A 246 17.55 -9.24 -3.65
N GLN A 247 18.46 -8.35 -3.28
CA GLN A 247 19.02 -7.32 -4.18
C GLN A 247 17.95 -6.46 -4.87
N SER A 248 16.87 -6.21 -4.16
CA SER A 248 15.84 -5.29 -4.64
C SER A 248 16.37 -3.86 -4.65
N GLU A 249 16.00 -3.08 -5.65
CA GLU A 249 16.36 -1.66 -5.71
C GLU A 249 15.48 -0.82 -4.78
N ARG A 250 14.22 -1.26 -4.59
CA ARG A 250 13.21 -0.53 -3.81
C ARG A 250 12.28 -1.47 -3.06
N ILE A 251 11.86 -1.04 -1.87
CA ILE A 251 10.79 -1.66 -1.08
C ILE A 251 9.60 -0.72 -1.03
N ASP A 252 8.43 -1.15 -1.46
CA ASP A 252 7.17 -0.48 -1.16
C ASP A 252 6.55 -1.08 0.10
N PHE A 253 6.41 -0.26 1.14
CA PHE A 253 5.75 -0.63 2.40
C PHE A 253 4.25 -0.33 2.38
N ALA A 254 3.70 0.06 1.25
CA ALA A 254 2.32 0.47 1.08
C ALA A 254 1.90 1.63 2.01
N ARG A 255 0.60 1.85 2.14
CA ARG A 255 -0.01 2.94 2.93
C ARG A 255 -0.10 2.58 4.42
N THR A 256 -0.58 3.51 5.21
CA THR A 256 -0.79 3.39 6.67
C THR A 256 0.48 3.29 7.51
N ALA A 257 0.34 3.48 8.82
CA ALA A 257 1.44 3.40 9.79
C ALA A 257 2.69 4.22 9.39
N LEU A 258 2.49 5.42 8.84
CA LEU A 258 3.51 6.27 8.20
C LEU A 258 4.70 6.55 9.12
N GLU A 259 4.42 6.91 10.39
CA GLU A 259 5.46 7.30 11.33
C GLU A 259 6.42 6.16 11.69
N ILE A 260 5.90 4.95 11.90
CA ILE A 260 6.77 3.81 12.24
C ILE A 260 7.57 3.34 11.02
N LYS A 261 6.98 3.36 9.82
CA LYS A 261 7.68 3.05 8.57
C LYS A 261 8.77 4.07 8.25
N SER A 262 8.52 5.36 8.46
CA SER A 262 9.57 6.38 8.32
C SER A 262 10.72 6.19 9.31
N SER A 263 10.46 5.59 10.47
CA SER A 263 11.51 5.32 11.46
C SER A 263 12.47 4.19 11.06
N VAL A 264 12.13 3.39 10.06
CA VAL A 264 13.04 2.42 9.45
C VAL A 264 13.62 2.92 8.12
N GLY A 265 13.28 4.11 7.67
CA GLY A 265 13.87 4.76 6.51
C GLY A 265 12.95 4.92 5.31
N ALA A 266 11.70 4.48 5.42
CA ALA A 266 10.76 4.70 4.35
C ALA A 266 10.38 6.19 4.23
N VAL A 267 10.25 6.65 3.00
CA VAL A 267 9.87 8.02 2.63
C VAL A 267 8.46 7.99 2.05
N SER A 268 7.69 9.02 2.36
CA SER A 268 6.33 9.15 1.80
C SER A 268 6.38 9.64 0.36
N GLN A 269 5.58 9.01 -0.49
CA GLN A 269 5.34 9.42 -1.88
C GLN A 269 3.86 9.72 -2.05
N ASP A 270 3.55 10.95 -2.44
CA ASP A 270 2.18 11.36 -2.72
C ASP A 270 1.70 10.77 -4.04
N LEU A 271 0.50 10.17 -4.00
CA LEU A 271 -0.10 9.52 -5.16
C LEU A 271 -1.41 10.18 -5.53
N LEU A 272 -1.55 10.50 -6.81
CA LEU A 272 -2.77 11.02 -7.41
C LEU A 272 -3.65 9.88 -7.91
N CYS A 273 -4.92 10.01 -7.60
CA CYS A 273 -5.98 9.25 -8.23
C CYS A 273 -6.90 10.21 -9.00
N PHE A 274 -7.57 9.70 -10.02
CA PHE A 274 -8.52 10.47 -10.80
C PHE A 274 -9.85 9.73 -10.85
N PHE A 275 -10.94 10.41 -10.57
CA PHE A 275 -12.27 9.84 -10.75
C PHE A 275 -13.09 10.63 -11.74
N LYS A 276 -14.00 9.92 -12.43
CA LYS A 276 -15.00 10.50 -13.32
C LYS A 276 -16.32 9.80 -13.08
N HIS A 277 -17.35 10.52 -12.70
CA HIS A 277 -18.68 9.95 -12.59
C HIS A 277 -19.41 10.11 -13.93
N ARG A 278 -20.23 9.10 -14.30
CA ARG A 278 -21.02 9.11 -15.54
C ARG A 278 -21.94 10.35 -15.64
N ASN A 279 -22.53 10.78 -14.53
CA ASN A 279 -23.37 11.98 -14.46
C ASN A 279 -22.54 13.16 -13.93
N THR A 280 -22.47 14.23 -14.71
CA THR A 280 -21.67 15.44 -14.42
C THR A 280 -22.11 16.15 -13.14
N ILE A 281 -23.41 16.11 -12.80
CA ILE A 281 -23.93 16.72 -11.57
C ILE A 281 -23.46 15.92 -10.34
N SER A 282 -23.57 14.61 -10.41
CA SER A 282 -23.09 13.70 -9.34
C SER A 282 -21.57 13.79 -9.17
N SER A 283 -20.83 14.07 -10.23
CA SER A 283 -19.37 14.24 -10.20
C SER A 283 -18.92 15.32 -9.21
N LYS A 284 -19.62 16.46 -9.17
CA LYS A 284 -19.33 17.56 -8.23
C LYS A 284 -19.59 17.18 -6.76
N PHE A 285 -20.63 16.37 -6.51
CA PHE A 285 -20.94 15.89 -5.16
C PHE A 285 -19.91 14.86 -4.69
N ILE A 286 -19.47 13.96 -5.56
CA ILE A 286 -18.48 12.96 -5.27
C ILE A 286 -17.12 13.60 -4.94
N GLN A 287 -16.74 14.67 -5.64
CA GLN A 287 -15.53 15.45 -5.33
C GLN A 287 -15.53 15.90 -3.86
N VAL A 288 -16.62 16.51 -3.40
CA VAL A 288 -16.76 16.93 -1.99
C VAL A 288 -16.67 15.74 -1.03
N VAL A 289 -17.17 14.57 -1.43
CA VAL A 289 -17.06 13.35 -0.62
C VAL A 289 -15.63 12.87 -0.54
N PHE A 290 -14.89 12.79 -1.65
CA PHE A 290 -13.48 12.37 -1.66
C PHE A 290 -12.57 13.34 -0.92
N ASP A 291 -12.77 14.65 -1.06
CA ASP A 291 -12.02 15.67 -0.33
C ASP A 291 -12.23 15.57 1.20
N ASN A 292 -13.38 15.02 1.63
CA ASN A 292 -13.70 14.82 3.05
C ASN A 292 -13.38 13.39 3.56
N LEU A 293 -13.22 12.40 2.68
CA LEU A 293 -12.87 11.02 3.05
C LEU A 293 -11.37 10.80 3.21
N ASN A 294 -10.57 11.76 2.81
CA ASN A 294 -9.11 11.71 2.98
C ASN A 294 -8.71 12.59 4.18
N PRO A 295 -8.86 12.09 5.44
CA PRO A 295 -8.39 12.84 6.59
C PRO A 295 -6.88 12.97 6.45
N LYS A 296 -6.39 14.21 6.40
CA LYS A 296 -4.96 14.49 6.54
C LYS A 296 -4.59 14.07 7.96
N GLU A 297 -4.11 12.85 8.13
CA GLU A 297 -3.47 12.47 9.39
C GLU A 297 -2.21 13.30 9.54
N GLU A 298 -2.18 14.14 10.56
CA GLU A 298 -0.95 14.81 10.98
C GLU A 298 0.00 13.74 11.52
N TRP A 299 1.07 13.48 10.82
CA TRP A 299 2.12 12.55 11.23
C TRP A 299 3.48 13.24 11.13
N GLN A 300 4.43 12.80 11.94
CA GLN A 300 5.78 13.37 11.95
C GLN A 300 6.75 12.45 11.22
N PRO A 301 7.25 12.86 10.04
CA PRO A 301 8.30 12.13 9.32
C PRO A 301 9.52 11.93 10.22
N ARG A 302 10.02 10.71 10.28
CA ARG A 302 11.25 10.37 10.97
C ARG A 302 12.39 10.28 9.95
N GLN A 303 13.57 10.76 10.32
CA GLN A 303 14.77 10.71 9.51
C GLN A 303 15.80 9.84 10.24
N PRO A 304 15.82 8.52 9.99
CA PRO A 304 16.66 7.63 10.74
C PRO A 304 18.14 7.66 10.31
N PHE A 305 18.43 8.05 9.08
CA PHE A 305 19.79 8.04 8.54
C PHE A 305 20.57 9.28 8.95
N LYS A 306 21.89 9.14 8.91
CA LYS A 306 22.82 10.28 9.07
C LYS A 306 22.61 11.23 7.90
N VAL A 307 22.63 12.52 8.17
CA VAL A 307 22.66 13.54 7.12
C VAL A 307 24.08 13.53 6.51
N ASP A 308 24.17 13.22 5.23
CA ASP A 308 25.45 13.35 4.53
C ASP A 308 25.87 14.83 4.51
N LYS A 309 27.02 15.12 5.11
CA LYS A 309 27.55 16.49 5.18
C LYS A 309 27.81 17.12 3.79
N ALA A 310 27.75 16.33 2.73
CA ALA A 310 27.94 16.80 1.36
C ALA A 310 26.72 17.48 0.75
N SER A 311 25.50 17.31 1.29
CA SER A 311 24.27 17.89 0.73
C SER A 311 23.87 19.25 1.35
N VAL A 312 24.67 19.80 2.25
CA VAL A 312 24.39 21.08 2.94
C VAL A 312 25.20 22.26 2.35
N SER A 313 26.01 22.01 1.32
CA SER A 313 26.86 23.03 0.70
C SER A 313 26.53 23.29 -0.78
N SER A 314 25.24 23.41 -1.09
CA SER A 314 24.81 23.93 -2.42
C SER A 314 23.62 24.86 -2.27
#